data_e60951ec7549da7bf264f227cf0945b3
#
_entry.id   e60951ec7549da7bf264f227cf0945b3
#
_cell.length_a   1.000
_cell.length_b   1.000
_cell.length_c   1.000
_cell.angle_alpha   90.00
_cell.angle_beta   90.00
_cell.angle_gamma   90.00
#
_symmetry.space_group_name_H-M   'P 1'
#
loop_
_entity.id
_entity.type
_entity.pdbx_description
1 polymer ?
#
loop_
_entity_poly.entity_id
_entity_poly.type
_entity_poly.pdbx_seq_one_letter_code
_entity_poly.pdbx_strand_id
1 'polypeptide(L)'
;MRAENRSIRLHAKHQIFDSEFLMGKRLEYVVLEQNLVTEQSYFQDASRNLSLDYFEGTSEVLTKMKKNVMKISEISRYMVIQGERGLGKEMWVKAIHNSGRYAQQELVIFDCNAFSDLNFANQVFDEETGIFCSRDITVCLKEIPRLPYWLQLKLADNITLLENHNIRLIATTLEDLSKMADHNAFSKRLFNLFYPAILCIPPIRERDMDIDYYIQKYLIYYQDFEKKKVACSSRALTMLKNHSWPGNFKQMEQVLSYLISINTSGIITEEDVLRLPDFKQNDGPFNLKEQERQLIQKALQRFTGPYGKQAAADALGISKATLYRKIQEYRLDGA
;
A
#
# COMPACT_ATOMS: atom_id res chain seq x y z
N MET A 1 -6.72 14.97 -47.92
CA MET A 1 -6.01 13.75 -47.53
C MET A 1 -6.35 13.50 -46.07
N ARG A 2 -7.15 12.48 -45.84
CA ARG A 2 -7.62 12.09 -44.50
C ARG A 2 -6.55 11.17 -43.87
N ALA A 3 -6.01 11.54 -42.72
CA ALA A 3 -5.17 10.65 -41.93
C ALA A 3 -6.09 9.79 -41.06
N GLU A 4 -6.06 8.48 -41.28
CA GLU A 4 -6.80 7.48 -40.53
C GLU A 4 -6.13 7.27 -39.17
N ASN A 5 -6.88 7.52 -38.09
CA ASN A 5 -6.56 7.11 -36.75
C ASN A 5 -6.68 5.59 -36.66
N ARG A 6 -5.57 4.87 -36.63
CA ARG A 6 -5.51 3.46 -36.23
C ARG A 6 -5.43 3.37 -34.72
N SER A 7 -6.55 3.15 -34.07
CA SER A 7 -6.60 2.73 -32.68
C SER A 7 -6.08 1.30 -32.57
N ILE A 8 -4.91 1.13 -32.00
CA ILE A 8 -4.37 -0.19 -31.63
C ILE A 8 -5.05 -0.61 -30.34
N ARG A 9 -5.99 -1.56 -30.43
CA ARG A 9 -6.54 -2.26 -29.26
C ARG A 9 -5.51 -3.27 -28.77
N LEU A 10 -4.82 -2.94 -27.69
CA LEU A 10 -4.02 -3.91 -26.93
C LEU A 10 -4.93 -4.69 -25.98
N HIS A 11 -5.05 -6.00 -26.19
CA HIS A 11 -5.71 -6.89 -25.26
C HIS A 11 -4.75 -7.19 -24.10
N ALA A 12 -4.85 -6.46 -23.00
CA ALA A 12 -4.20 -6.83 -21.75
C ALA A 12 -5.04 -7.92 -21.06
N LYS A 13 -4.58 -9.17 -21.13
CA LYS A 13 -5.10 -10.29 -20.35
C LYS A 13 -4.48 -10.29 -18.95
N HIS A 14 -4.76 -9.31 -18.13
CA HIS A 14 -4.66 -9.42 -16.67
C HIS A 14 -5.70 -8.48 -16.09
N GLN A 15 -6.78 -9.07 -15.62
CA GLN A 15 -7.78 -8.35 -14.81
C GLN A 15 -7.13 -7.98 -13.48
N ILE A 16 -6.64 -6.76 -13.37
CA ILE A 16 -6.36 -6.16 -12.07
C ILE A 16 -7.72 -5.72 -11.55
N PHE A 17 -8.24 -6.43 -10.57
CA PHE A 17 -9.43 -6.02 -9.85
C PHE A 17 -9.09 -4.77 -9.04
N ASP A 18 -9.61 -3.66 -9.47
CA ASP A 18 -9.43 -2.39 -8.81
C ASP A 18 -10.62 -2.12 -7.88
N SER A 19 -10.32 -1.59 -6.69
CA SER A 19 -11.33 -1.19 -5.71
C SER A 19 -12.33 -0.15 -6.27
N GLU A 20 -12.02 0.50 -7.37
CA GLU A 20 -12.89 1.46 -8.07
C GLU A 20 -14.14 0.82 -8.68
N PHE A 21 -14.12 -0.47 -8.96
CA PHE A 21 -15.28 -1.21 -9.45
C PHE A 21 -16.45 -1.24 -8.46
N LEU A 22 -16.14 -1.09 -7.16
CA LEU A 22 -17.14 -1.03 -6.08
C LEU A 22 -18.13 0.15 -6.18
N MET A 23 -17.82 1.17 -6.96
CA MET A 23 -18.66 2.37 -7.09
C MET A 23 -19.52 2.38 -8.36
N GLY A 24 -19.57 1.29 -9.12
CA GLY A 24 -20.36 1.19 -10.35
C GLY A 24 -19.86 2.07 -11.51
N LYS A 25 -18.66 2.63 -11.40
CA LYS A 25 -18.01 3.42 -12.45
C LYS A 25 -16.87 2.59 -13.04
N ARG A 26 -16.99 2.26 -14.33
CA ARG A 26 -15.97 1.56 -15.09
C ARG A 26 -14.82 2.52 -15.38
N LEU A 27 -13.70 2.34 -14.66
CA LEU A 27 -12.46 3.06 -14.93
C LEU A 27 -11.54 2.13 -15.73
N GLU A 28 -11.19 2.54 -16.94
CA GLU A 28 -10.22 1.82 -17.77
C GLU A 28 -8.82 2.30 -17.41
N TYR A 29 -8.00 1.41 -16.81
CA TYR A 29 -6.58 1.65 -16.58
C TYR A 29 -5.75 1.14 -17.75
N VAL A 30 -4.88 1.97 -18.26
CA VAL A 30 -3.84 1.56 -19.20
C VAL A 30 -2.54 1.44 -18.40
N VAL A 31 -2.09 0.21 -18.16
CA VAL A 31 -0.74 -0.06 -17.66
C VAL A 31 0.17 -0.15 -18.88
N LEU A 32 1.04 0.82 -19.04
CA LEU A 32 2.04 0.80 -20.10
C LEU A 32 3.19 -0.12 -19.70
N GLU A 33 3.34 -1.23 -20.40
CA GLU A 33 4.54 -2.05 -20.35
C GLU A 33 5.72 -1.37 -21.04
N GLN A 34 6.92 -1.65 -20.57
CA GLN A 34 8.20 -0.97 -20.67
C GLN A 34 8.76 -0.61 -22.08
N ASN A 35 8.07 -0.77 -23.19
CA ASN A 35 8.71 -0.66 -24.52
C ASN A 35 8.14 0.37 -25.51
N LEU A 36 7.27 1.28 -25.07
CA LEU A 36 6.73 2.31 -25.97
C LEU A 36 6.65 3.68 -25.26
N VAL A 37 7.79 4.21 -24.91
CA VAL A 37 7.87 5.59 -24.40
C VAL A 37 8.46 6.48 -25.48
N THR A 38 7.63 6.88 -26.43
CA THR A 38 7.91 8.01 -27.32
C THR A 38 6.73 8.98 -27.44
N GLU A 39 5.71 8.83 -26.64
CA GLU A 39 4.70 9.87 -26.46
C GLU A 39 4.35 9.95 -24.99
N GLN A 40 4.38 11.15 -24.45
CA GLN A 40 3.95 11.49 -23.10
C GLN A 40 2.53 10.95 -22.86
N SER A 41 2.41 9.73 -22.35
CA SER A 41 1.13 9.16 -22.01
C SER A 41 0.71 9.69 -20.64
N TYR A 42 0.19 10.88 -20.67
CA TYR A 42 -0.53 11.45 -19.53
C TYR A 42 -1.77 10.59 -19.30
N PHE A 43 -1.89 10.00 -18.13
CA PHE A 43 -3.14 9.40 -17.71
C PHE A 43 -4.18 10.51 -17.56
N GLN A 44 -4.93 10.77 -18.61
CA GLN A 44 -6.16 11.55 -18.49
C GLN A 44 -7.13 10.76 -17.60
N ASP A 45 -7.32 11.29 -16.44
CA ASP A 45 -7.84 10.59 -15.31
C ASP A 45 -9.36 10.46 -15.37
N ALA A 46 -9.85 9.25 -15.60
CA ALA A 46 -11.23 8.92 -15.29
C ALA A 46 -11.55 9.04 -13.77
N SER A 47 -10.54 9.19 -12.91
CA SER A 47 -10.65 9.38 -11.46
C SER A 47 -10.77 10.83 -11.01
N ARG A 48 -10.99 11.80 -11.90
CA ARG A 48 -11.22 13.22 -11.53
C ARG A 48 -12.33 13.44 -10.48
N ASN A 49 -13.15 12.43 -10.23
CA ASN A 49 -14.24 12.49 -9.25
C ASN A 49 -13.92 11.75 -7.95
N LEU A 50 -12.73 11.17 -7.78
CA LEU A 50 -12.38 10.49 -6.55
C LEU A 50 -12.12 11.53 -5.46
N SER A 51 -12.96 11.54 -4.42
CA SER A 51 -12.82 12.41 -3.26
C SER A 51 -12.47 11.59 -2.01
N LEU A 52 -12.22 12.27 -0.90
CA LEU A 52 -12.03 11.62 0.40
C LEU A 52 -13.26 10.84 0.89
N ASP A 53 -14.44 11.09 0.31
CA ASP A 53 -15.66 10.34 0.64
C ASP A 53 -15.64 8.91 0.13
N TYR A 54 -14.77 8.64 -0.85
CA TYR A 54 -14.50 7.26 -1.32
C TYR A 54 -14.07 6.32 -0.17
N PHE A 55 -13.32 6.84 0.79
CA PHE A 55 -12.87 6.05 1.93
C PHE A 55 -13.97 5.99 2.97
N GLU A 56 -14.82 4.99 2.84
CA GLU A 56 -15.92 4.75 3.76
C GLU A 56 -15.44 3.97 4.99
N GLY A 57 -16.19 4.08 6.07
CA GLY A 57 -15.93 3.40 7.33
C GLY A 57 -16.48 4.21 8.51
N THR A 58 -16.57 3.55 9.64
CA THR A 58 -17.19 4.09 10.87
C THR A 58 -16.16 4.37 11.97
N SER A 59 -14.89 4.01 11.76
CA SER A 59 -13.85 4.20 12.77
C SER A 59 -13.52 5.68 12.98
N GLU A 60 -13.29 6.05 14.24
CA GLU A 60 -12.75 7.38 14.57
C GLU A 60 -11.39 7.64 13.92
N VAL A 61 -10.59 6.59 13.77
CA VAL A 61 -9.26 6.64 13.15
C VAL A 61 -9.38 7.18 11.73
N LEU A 62 -10.28 6.60 10.92
CA LEU A 62 -10.53 7.07 9.55
C LEU A 62 -11.05 8.52 9.53
N THR A 63 -11.97 8.87 10.43
CA THR A 63 -12.52 10.22 10.51
C THR A 63 -11.42 11.24 10.84
N LYS A 64 -10.57 10.95 11.82
CA LYS A 64 -9.43 11.81 12.19
C LYS A 64 -8.43 11.94 11.03
N MET A 65 -8.16 10.81 10.34
CA MET A 65 -7.26 10.79 9.20
C MET A 65 -7.76 11.66 8.04
N LYS A 66 -9.03 11.54 7.66
CA LYS A 66 -9.65 12.41 6.63
C LYS A 66 -9.51 13.89 6.96
N LYS A 67 -9.81 14.29 8.21
CA LYS A 67 -9.64 15.68 8.66
C LYS A 67 -8.20 16.17 8.56
N ASN A 68 -7.23 15.33 8.92
CA ASN A 68 -5.81 15.68 8.82
C ASN A 68 -5.39 15.82 7.36
N VAL A 69 -5.83 14.90 6.51
CA VAL A 69 -5.56 14.93 5.06
C VAL A 69 -6.06 16.22 4.43
N MET A 70 -7.29 16.64 4.72
CA MET A 70 -7.84 17.90 4.19
C MET A 70 -6.94 19.09 4.52
N LYS A 71 -6.52 19.21 5.79
CA LYS A 71 -5.62 20.28 6.21
C LYS A 71 -4.27 20.23 5.50
N ILE A 72 -3.65 19.05 5.42
CA ILE A 72 -2.34 18.87 4.80
C ILE A 72 -2.43 19.12 3.28
N SER A 73 -3.49 18.68 2.63
CA SER A 73 -3.66 18.81 1.17
C SER A 73 -3.76 20.27 0.72
N GLU A 74 -4.29 21.16 1.56
CA GLU A 74 -4.40 22.58 1.27
C GLU A 74 -3.05 23.33 1.41
N ILE A 75 -2.22 22.90 2.38
CA ILE A 75 -1.04 23.66 2.80
C ILE A 75 0.22 23.12 2.13
N SER A 76 0.35 21.77 2.03
CA SER A 76 1.63 21.14 1.70
C SER A 76 1.77 20.88 0.21
N ARG A 77 2.87 21.41 -0.35
CA ARG A 77 3.32 21.08 -1.70
C ARG A 77 3.99 19.70 -1.77
N TYR A 78 4.68 19.32 -0.71
CA TYR A 78 5.42 18.08 -0.58
C TYR A 78 4.81 17.22 0.51
N MET A 79 4.51 15.95 0.22
CA MET A 79 3.94 15.05 1.22
C MET A 79 4.26 13.59 0.94
N VAL A 80 4.19 12.76 1.99
CA VAL A 80 4.36 11.31 1.91
C VAL A 80 3.13 10.62 2.45
N ILE A 81 2.71 9.56 1.78
CA ILE A 81 1.71 8.61 2.25
C ILE A 81 2.41 7.30 2.58
N GLN A 82 2.44 6.97 3.86
CA GLN A 82 3.09 5.80 4.40
C GLN A 82 2.06 4.78 4.87
N GLY A 83 2.30 3.50 4.58
CA GLY A 83 1.43 2.43 5.05
C GLY A 83 1.68 1.11 4.35
N GLU A 84 1.14 0.05 4.91
CA GLU A 84 1.32 -1.32 4.42
C GLU A 84 0.78 -1.52 2.99
N ARG A 85 1.14 -2.68 2.41
CA ARG A 85 0.59 -3.11 1.13
C ARG A 85 -0.92 -3.34 1.24
N GLY A 86 -1.66 -3.02 0.17
CA GLY A 86 -3.10 -3.27 0.11
C GLY A 86 -3.99 -2.24 0.82
N LEU A 87 -3.44 -1.10 1.28
CA LEU A 87 -4.19 0.00 1.90
C LEU A 87 -4.75 1.02 0.90
N GLY A 88 -4.50 0.83 -0.39
CA GLY A 88 -4.98 1.76 -1.40
C GLY A 88 -4.26 3.12 -1.40
N LYS A 89 -2.94 3.17 -1.12
CA LYS A 89 -2.18 4.43 -1.07
C LYS A 89 -2.34 5.28 -2.33
N GLU A 90 -2.42 4.65 -3.49
CA GLU A 90 -2.63 5.36 -4.77
C GLU A 90 -4.00 6.06 -4.82
N MET A 91 -5.04 5.41 -4.30
CA MET A 91 -6.36 6.02 -4.18
C MET A 91 -6.34 7.23 -3.24
N TRP A 92 -5.56 7.15 -2.15
CA TRP A 92 -5.33 8.30 -1.28
C TRP A 92 -4.62 9.44 -2.00
N VAL A 93 -3.62 9.14 -2.84
CA VAL A 93 -2.95 10.17 -3.68
C VAL A 93 -3.97 10.90 -4.54
N LYS A 94 -4.81 10.15 -5.27
CA LYS A 94 -5.85 10.70 -6.16
C LYS A 94 -6.86 11.53 -5.39
N ALA A 95 -7.38 11.02 -4.27
CA ALA A 95 -8.35 11.74 -3.44
C ALA A 95 -7.77 13.03 -2.84
N ILE A 96 -6.52 12.99 -2.39
CA ILE A 96 -5.79 14.15 -1.86
C ILE A 96 -5.57 15.19 -2.97
N HIS A 97 -5.20 14.76 -4.16
CA HIS A 97 -5.02 15.63 -5.31
C HIS A 97 -6.34 16.33 -5.64
N ASN A 98 -7.43 15.57 -5.78
CA ASN A 98 -8.75 16.09 -6.18
C ASN A 98 -9.43 16.95 -5.10
N SER A 99 -9.05 16.80 -3.83
CA SER A 99 -9.67 17.53 -2.72
C SER A 99 -8.99 18.85 -2.35
N GLY A 100 -7.82 19.16 -2.93
CA GLY A 100 -7.01 20.31 -2.57
C GLY A 100 -6.94 21.37 -3.67
N ARG A 101 -6.15 22.43 -3.41
CA ARG A 101 -5.91 23.54 -4.36
C ARG A 101 -5.28 23.11 -5.68
N TYR A 102 -4.74 21.90 -5.74
CA TYR A 102 -4.10 21.33 -6.92
C TYR A 102 -5.04 20.47 -7.79
N ALA A 103 -6.32 20.38 -7.45
CA ALA A 103 -7.31 19.52 -8.11
C ALA A 103 -7.48 19.77 -9.62
N GLN A 104 -7.13 20.96 -10.09
CA GLN A 104 -7.21 21.32 -11.51
C GLN A 104 -5.91 21.02 -12.28
N GLN A 105 -4.85 20.65 -11.58
CA GLN A 105 -3.59 20.25 -12.18
C GLN A 105 -3.67 18.81 -12.71
N GLU A 106 -2.79 18.46 -13.61
CA GLU A 106 -2.60 17.08 -14.02
C GLU A 106 -1.88 16.28 -12.93
N LEU A 107 -2.31 15.02 -12.70
CA LEU A 107 -1.65 14.08 -11.80
C LEU A 107 -0.89 13.03 -12.61
N VAL A 108 0.43 13.01 -12.45
CA VAL A 108 1.31 12.02 -13.09
C VAL A 108 1.87 11.09 -12.03
N ILE A 109 1.76 9.78 -12.25
CA ILE A 109 2.20 8.76 -11.28
C ILE A 109 3.38 7.97 -11.87
N PHE A 110 4.50 7.99 -11.15
CA PHE A 110 5.68 7.18 -11.46
C PHE A 110 5.84 6.07 -10.43
N ASP A 111 5.94 4.82 -10.88
CA ASP A 111 6.29 3.70 -10.01
C ASP A 111 7.82 3.53 -10.00
N CYS A 112 8.46 3.84 -8.88
CA CYS A 112 9.92 3.76 -8.75
C CYS A 112 10.48 2.34 -8.87
N ASN A 113 9.62 1.29 -8.86
CA ASN A 113 10.03 -0.07 -9.14
C ASN A 113 10.03 -0.42 -10.64
N ALA A 114 9.33 0.35 -11.46
CA ALA A 114 9.10 0.01 -12.86
C ALA A 114 10.22 0.45 -13.81
N PHE A 115 11.11 1.32 -13.35
CA PHE A 115 12.16 1.93 -14.17
C PHE A 115 13.55 1.51 -13.71
N SER A 116 14.47 1.39 -14.68
CA SER A 116 15.89 1.44 -14.35
C SER A 116 16.29 2.85 -13.91
N ASP A 117 17.33 2.98 -13.11
CA ASP A 117 17.79 4.25 -12.54
C ASP A 117 18.02 5.32 -13.61
N LEU A 118 18.60 4.94 -14.76
CA LEU A 118 18.87 5.85 -15.87
C LEU A 118 17.59 6.28 -16.58
N ASN A 119 16.65 5.36 -16.79
CA ASN A 119 15.38 5.69 -17.42
C ASN A 119 14.56 6.61 -16.53
N PHE A 120 14.54 6.37 -15.22
CA PHE A 120 13.90 7.27 -14.26
C PHE A 120 14.54 8.66 -14.30
N ALA A 121 15.89 8.72 -14.26
CA ALA A 121 16.60 9.99 -14.30
C ALA A 121 16.28 10.80 -15.57
N ASN A 122 16.23 10.16 -16.73
CA ASN A 122 15.89 10.82 -17.98
C ASN A 122 14.44 11.30 -17.99
N GLN A 123 13.48 10.44 -17.61
CA GLN A 123 12.07 10.81 -17.63
C GLN A 123 11.71 11.91 -16.62
N VAL A 124 12.45 12.01 -15.53
CA VAL A 124 12.14 12.98 -14.47
C VAL A 124 12.98 14.25 -14.61
N PHE A 125 14.25 14.14 -14.91
CA PHE A 125 15.22 15.24 -14.80
C PHE A 125 15.84 15.71 -16.12
N ASP A 126 15.47 15.13 -17.27
CA ASP A 126 15.97 15.63 -18.55
C ASP A 126 15.54 17.09 -18.75
N GLU A 127 16.46 17.93 -19.22
CA GLU A 127 16.26 19.38 -19.27
C GLU A 127 15.25 19.81 -20.35
N GLU A 128 14.99 18.96 -21.34
CA GLU A 128 14.07 19.27 -22.44
C GLU A 128 12.74 18.49 -22.34
N THR A 129 12.82 17.22 -21.93
CA THR A 129 11.71 16.28 -21.99
C THR A 129 11.28 15.72 -20.63
N GLY A 130 12.04 16.00 -19.60
CA GLY A 130 11.74 15.50 -18.25
C GLY A 130 10.47 16.10 -17.66
N ILE A 131 9.75 15.30 -16.87
CA ILE A 131 8.48 15.75 -16.26
C ILE A 131 8.64 17.02 -15.42
N PHE A 132 9.83 17.26 -14.85
CA PHE A 132 10.11 18.49 -14.08
C PHE A 132 10.28 19.75 -14.93
N CYS A 133 10.29 19.63 -16.27
CA CYS A 133 10.16 20.77 -17.18
C CYS A 133 8.70 21.23 -17.33
N SER A 134 7.75 20.38 -17.00
CA SER A 134 6.32 20.72 -17.00
C SER A 134 6.00 21.75 -15.91
N ARG A 135 4.85 22.40 -16.03
CA ARG A 135 4.37 23.38 -15.05
C ARG A 135 2.97 23.03 -14.58
N ASP A 136 2.64 23.45 -13.37
CA ASP A 136 1.30 23.28 -12.81
C ASP A 136 0.81 21.82 -12.81
N ILE A 137 1.67 20.90 -12.36
CA ILE A 137 1.37 19.47 -12.27
C ILE A 137 1.56 18.94 -10.84
N THR A 138 0.90 17.83 -10.56
CA THR A 138 1.17 16.99 -9.39
C THR A 138 1.89 15.73 -9.83
N VAL A 139 3.06 15.47 -9.27
CA VAL A 139 3.85 14.24 -9.52
C VAL A 139 3.74 13.34 -8.30
N CYS A 140 3.37 12.09 -8.51
CA CYS A 140 3.38 11.05 -7.48
C CYS A 140 4.53 10.06 -7.75
N LEU A 141 5.40 9.88 -6.76
CA LEU A 141 6.46 8.87 -6.77
C LEU A 141 6.05 7.68 -5.90
N LYS A 142 5.65 6.56 -6.52
CA LYS A 142 5.29 5.33 -5.80
C LYS A 142 6.54 4.61 -5.33
N GLU A 143 6.52 4.21 -4.04
CA GLU A 143 7.60 3.47 -3.38
C GLU A 143 8.96 4.20 -3.52
N ILE A 144 8.97 5.46 -3.13
CA ILE A 144 10.13 6.36 -3.24
C ILE A 144 11.44 5.82 -2.63
N PRO A 145 11.45 4.95 -1.58
CA PRO A 145 12.68 4.34 -1.09
C PRO A 145 13.38 3.41 -2.09
N ARG A 146 12.70 3.02 -3.17
CA ARG A 146 13.28 2.20 -4.25
C ARG A 146 14.25 2.98 -5.14
N LEU A 147 14.18 4.30 -5.09
CA LEU A 147 15.16 5.13 -5.78
C LEU A 147 16.54 4.97 -5.15
N PRO A 148 17.59 4.80 -5.94
CA PRO A 148 18.96 4.79 -5.43
C PRO A 148 19.30 6.13 -4.76
N TYR A 149 20.21 6.11 -3.82
CA TYR A 149 20.52 7.26 -2.97
C TYR A 149 20.90 8.53 -3.76
N TRP A 150 21.61 8.38 -4.88
CA TRP A 150 21.99 9.50 -5.72
C TRP A 150 20.77 10.19 -6.40
N LEU A 151 19.74 9.44 -6.76
CA LEU A 151 18.49 10.00 -7.29
C LEU A 151 17.68 10.71 -6.19
N GLN A 152 17.69 10.17 -4.97
CA GLN A 152 17.07 10.84 -3.83
C GLN A 152 17.74 12.20 -3.54
N LEU A 153 19.06 12.28 -3.66
CA LEU A 153 19.79 13.55 -3.54
C LEU A 153 19.46 14.49 -4.69
N LYS A 154 19.42 13.99 -5.93
CA LYS A 154 19.06 14.79 -7.10
C LYS A 154 17.65 15.37 -6.98
N LEU A 155 16.70 14.61 -6.46
CA LEU A 155 15.35 15.12 -6.14
C LEU A 155 15.41 16.27 -5.14
N ALA A 156 16.17 16.09 -4.06
CA ALA A 156 16.31 17.12 -3.04
C ALA A 156 17.03 18.39 -3.56
N ASP A 157 17.91 18.26 -4.53
CA ASP A 157 18.61 19.40 -5.16
C ASP A 157 17.73 20.19 -6.13
N ASN A 158 16.69 19.57 -6.68
CA ASN A 158 15.80 20.21 -7.65
C ASN A 158 14.58 20.91 -7.02
N ILE A 159 14.55 21.15 -5.71
CA ILE A 159 13.43 21.79 -5.01
C ILE A 159 13.08 23.15 -5.62
N THR A 160 14.07 23.98 -5.89
CA THR A 160 13.86 25.30 -6.48
C THR A 160 13.19 25.21 -7.87
N LEU A 161 13.55 24.22 -8.66
CA LEU A 161 12.91 23.95 -9.95
C LEU A 161 11.45 23.57 -9.76
N LEU A 162 11.16 22.64 -8.82
CA LEU A 162 9.77 22.23 -8.50
C LEU A 162 8.93 23.43 -8.05
N GLU A 163 9.50 24.34 -7.27
CA GLU A 163 8.80 25.55 -6.80
C GLU A 163 8.51 26.51 -7.94
N ASN A 164 9.51 26.78 -8.78
CA ASN A 164 9.41 27.70 -9.91
C ASN A 164 8.41 27.21 -10.97
N HIS A 165 8.29 25.92 -11.13
CA HIS A 165 7.36 25.29 -12.09
C HIS A 165 6.00 24.96 -11.46
N ASN A 166 5.76 25.31 -10.20
CA ASN A 166 4.55 25.01 -9.45
C ASN A 166 4.23 23.51 -9.44
N ILE A 167 5.24 22.66 -9.28
CA ILE A 167 5.09 21.20 -9.21
C ILE A 167 4.82 20.80 -7.77
N ARG A 168 3.74 20.04 -7.55
CA ARG A 168 3.45 19.35 -6.29
C ARG A 168 4.07 17.97 -6.33
N LEU A 169 4.75 17.54 -5.26
CA LEU A 169 5.32 16.21 -5.14
C LEU A 169 4.64 15.42 -4.03
N ILE A 170 4.03 14.30 -4.36
CA ILE A 170 3.48 13.33 -3.42
C ILE A 170 4.30 12.04 -3.54
N ALA A 171 4.73 11.47 -2.44
CA ALA A 171 5.41 10.17 -2.45
C ALA A 171 4.59 9.11 -1.72
N THR A 172 4.75 7.85 -2.09
CA THR A 172 4.23 6.73 -1.29
C THR A 172 5.34 5.80 -0.85
N THR A 173 5.14 5.11 0.26
CA THR A 173 6.09 4.13 0.78
C THR A 173 5.42 3.06 1.63
N LEU A 174 6.02 1.87 1.66
CA LEU A 174 5.72 0.79 2.61
C LEU A 174 6.49 0.95 3.91
N GLU A 175 7.68 1.55 3.84
CA GLU A 175 8.63 1.68 4.92
C GLU A 175 8.43 2.96 5.72
N ASP A 176 8.90 2.97 6.95
CA ASP A 176 8.99 4.14 7.81
C ASP A 176 10.20 5.00 7.38
N LEU A 177 9.92 6.10 6.65
CA LEU A 177 10.97 6.98 6.14
C LEU A 177 11.80 7.64 7.25
N SER A 178 11.21 7.90 8.42
CA SER A 178 11.95 8.46 9.56
C SER A 178 13.05 7.49 10.00
N LYS A 179 12.67 6.23 10.24
CA LYS A 179 13.64 5.18 10.60
C LYS A 179 14.68 4.95 9.51
N MET A 180 14.27 4.96 8.25
CA MET A 180 15.21 4.80 7.13
C MET A 180 16.22 5.97 7.07
N ALA A 181 15.76 7.19 7.30
CA ALA A 181 16.62 8.38 7.33
C ALA A 181 17.61 8.34 8.51
N ASP A 182 17.15 7.90 9.69
CA ASP A 182 18.01 7.74 10.88
C ASP A 182 19.14 6.72 10.65
N HIS A 183 18.84 5.64 9.91
CA HIS A 183 19.81 4.59 9.55
C HIS A 183 20.58 4.87 8.24
N ASN A 184 20.47 6.06 7.66
CA ASN A 184 21.07 6.46 6.38
C ASN A 184 20.66 5.56 5.19
N ALA A 185 19.53 4.85 5.27
CA ALA A 185 18.95 4.07 4.19
C ALA A 185 18.04 4.92 3.27
N PHE A 186 17.72 6.14 3.69
CA PHE A 186 17.04 7.16 2.91
C PHE A 186 17.68 8.53 3.14
N SER A 187 17.66 9.40 2.13
CA SER A 187 18.26 10.73 2.22
C SER A 187 17.55 11.59 3.26
N LYS A 188 18.27 12.00 4.31
CA LYS A 188 17.75 12.93 5.33
C LYS A 188 17.30 14.25 4.72
N ARG A 189 18.02 14.73 3.68
CA ARG A 189 17.65 15.96 2.99
C ARG A 189 16.31 15.83 2.28
N LEU A 190 16.08 14.72 1.59
CA LEU A 190 14.80 14.45 0.94
C LEU A 190 13.69 14.18 1.97
N PHE A 191 13.99 13.48 3.07
CA PHE A 191 13.04 13.28 4.17
C PHE A 191 12.56 14.62 4.76
N ASN A 192 13.49 15.54 5.02
CA ASN A 192 13.15 16.85 5.58
C ASN A 192 12.25 17.68 4.66
N LEU A 193 12.28 17.45 3.34
CA LEU A 193 11.36 18.08 2.41
C LEU A 193 9.92 17.70 2.66
N PHE A 194 9.68 16.44 2.99
CA PHE A 194 8.34 15.91 3.26
C PHE A 194 7.84 16.20 4.68
N TYR A 195 8.75 16.41 5.62
CA TYR A 195 8.37 16.70 7.00
C TYR A 195 7.82 18.13 7.14
N PRO A 196 6.68 18.36 7.86
CA PRO A 196 5.93 17.40 8.67
C PRO A 196 4.73 16.74 7.94
N ALA A 197 4.62 16.84 6.62
CA ALA A 197 3.46 16.37 5.86
C ALA A 197 3.55 14.86 5.56
N ILE A 198 3.65 14.04 6.61
CA ILE A 198 3.67 12.58 6.52
C ILE A 198 2.30 12.04 6.98
N LEU A 199 1.60 11.40 6.06
CA LEU A 199 0.33 10.72 6.32
C LEU A 199 0.58 9.23 6.52
N CYS A 200 0.43 8.73 7.74
CA CYS A 200 0.47 7.30 8.02
C CYS A 200 -0.95 6.72 7.93
N ILE A 201 -1.15 5.78 7.01
CA ILE A 201 -2.41 5.05 6.88
C ILE A 201 -2.33 3.80 7.76
N PRO A 202 -3.17 3.69 8.81
CA PRO A 202 -3.16 2.52 9.68
C PRO A 202 -3.69 1.29 8.95
N PRO A 203 -3.13 0.11 9.24
CA PRO A 203 -3.64 -1.14 8.69
C PRO A 203 -5.06 -1.42 9.17
N ILE A 204 -5.80 -2.24 8.39
CA ILE A 204 -7.24 -2.49 8.65
C ILE A 204 -7.47 -3.13 10.03
N ARG A 205 -6.53 -3.94 10.55
CA ARG A 205 -6.57 -4.54 11.88
C ARG A 205 -6.54 -3.53 13.04
N GLU A 206 -6.13 -2.29 12.80
CA GLU A 206 -6.19 -1.18 13.77
C GLU A 206 -7.48 -0.36 13.61
N ARG A 207 -8.40 -0.85 12.77
CA ARG A 207 -9.66 -0.19 12.41
C ARG A 207 -10.81 -1.20 12.51
N ASP A 208 -10.96 -1.85 13.65
CA ASP A 208 -11.86 -3.00 13.85
C ASP A 208 -13.31 -2.73 13.38
N MET A 209 -13.84 -1.54 13.64
CA MET A 209 -15.18 -1.18 13.17
C MET A 209 -15.30 -1.11 11.64
N ASP A 210 -14.20 -0.85 10.93
CA ASP A 210 -14.19 -0.79 9.48
C ASP A 210 -14.07 -2.20 8.88
N ILE A 211 -13.48 -3.17 9.58
CA ILE A 211 -13.41 -4.58 9.12
C ILE A 211 -14.82 -5.11 8.85
N ASP A 212 -15.73 -4.95 9.79
CA ASP A 212 -17.13 -5.39 9.64
C ASP A 212 -17.82 -4.71 8.46
N TYR A 213 -17.65 -3.41 8.36
CA TYR A 213 -18.20 -2.63 7.28
C TYR A 213 -17.72 -3.13 5.91
N TYR A 214 -16.42 -3.30 5.73
CA TYR A 214 -15.86 -3.74 4.45
C TYR A 214 -16.18 -5.20 4.11
N ILE A 215 -16.21 -6.10 5.09
CA ILE A 215 -16.65 -7.48 4.85
C ILE A 215 -18.08 -7.48 4.27
N GLN A 216 -19.02 -6.76 4.89
CA GLN A 216 -20.38 -6.67 4.39
C GLN A 216 -20.47 -6.03 3.01
N LYS A 217 -19.74 -4.93 2.81
CA LYS A 217 -19.68 -4.23 1.53
C LYS A 217 -19.18 -5.14 0.41
N TYR A 218 -18.08 -5.85 0.61
CA TYR A 218 -17.53 -6.77 -0.39
C TYR A 218 -18.45 -7.98 -0.63
N LEU A 219 -19.06 -8.53 0.41
CA LEU A 219 -20.02 -9.62 0.24
C LEU A 219 -21.19 -9.19 -0.64
N ILE A 220 -21.80 -8.03 -0.39
CA ILE A 220 -22.90 -7.50 -1.21
C ILE A 220 -22.44 -7.29 -2.64
N TYR A 221 -21.31 -6.61 -2.81
CA TYR A 221 -20.78 -6.30 -4.13
C TYR A 221 -20.52 -7.54 -4.99
N TYR A 222 -19.81 -8.54 -4.44
CA TYR A 222 -19.49 -9.75 -5.21
C TYR A 222 -20.69 -10.66 -5.43
N GLN A 223 -21.70 -10.64 -4.56
CA GLN A 223 -22.97 -11.31 -4.82
C GLN A 223 -23.68 -10.71 -6.03
N ASP A 224 -23.71 -9.39 -6.13
CA ASP A 224 -24.30 -8.69 -7.26
C ASP A 224 -23.50 -8.93 -8.55
N PHE A 225 -22.17 -8.91 -8.47
CA PHE A 225 -21.28 -9.16 -9.60
C PHE A 225 -21.42 -10.57 -10.16
N GLU A 226 -21.37 -11.59 -9.30
CA GLU A 226 -21.47 -12.99 -9.66
C GLU A 226 -22.93 -13.44 -9.91
N LYS A 227 -23.89 -12.57 -9.66
CA LYS A 227 -25.34 -12.89 -9.70
C LYS A 227 -25.71 -14.08 -8.81
N LYS A 228 -25.01 -14.25 -7.71
CA LYS A 228 -25.19 -15.33 -6.73
C LYS A 228 -25.68 -14.75 -5.41
N LYS A 229 -26.68 -15.39 -4.81
CA LYS A 229 -27.09 -15.11 -3.43
C LYS A 229 -26.34 -16.05 -2.50
N VAL A 230 -25.41 -15.52 -1.74
CA VAL A 230 -24.57 -16.29 -0.83
C VAL A 230 -24.65 -15.69 0.57
N ALA A 231 -25.06 -16.46 1.54
CA ALA A 231 -25.01 -16.06 2.95
C ALA A 231 -23.64 -16.43 3.55
N CYS A 232 -23.27 -15.79 4.66
CA CYS A 232 -22.12 -16.19 5.45
C CYS A 232 -22.59 -16.71 6.81
N SER A 233 -22.14 -17.90 7.21
CA SER A 233 -22.46 -18.44 8.53
C SER A 233 -21.86 -17.57 9.64
N SER A 234 -22.48 -17.53 10.82
CA SER A 234 -21.98 -16.72 11.93
C SER A 234 -20.55 -17.08 12.34
N ARG A 235 -20.17 -18.36 12.25
CA ARG A 235 -18.80 -18.80 12.53
C ARG A 235 -17.82 -18.32 11.48
N ALA A 236 -18.14 -18.50 10.19
CA ALA A 236 -17.30 -17.98 9.10
C ALA A 236 -17.13 -16.47 9.21
N LEU A 237 -18.19 -15.73 9.48
CA LEU A 237 -18.14 -14.29 9.67
C LEU A 237 -17.24 -13.90 10.85
N THR A 238 -17.33 -14.60 11.98
CA THR A 238 -16.44 -14.38 13.13
C THR A 238 -14.97 -14.62 12.79
N MET A 239 -14.67 -15.66 12.00
CA MET A 239 -13.31 -15.94 11.55
C MET A 239 -12.76 -14.82 10.64
N LEU A 240 -13.56 -14.36 9.68
CA LEU A 240 -13.19 -13.26 8.80
C LEU A 240 -12.95 -11.97 9.57
N LYS A 241 -13.79 -11.68 10.58
CA LYS A 241 -13.64 -10.48 11.44
C LYS A 241 -12.39 -10.52 12.29
N ASN A 242 -12.05 -11.68 12.84
CA ASN A 242 -10.90 -11.86 13.75
C ASN A 242 -9.57 -12.04 13.01
N HIS A 243 -9.58 -12.10 11.68
CA HIS A 243 -8.36 -12.25 10.91
C HIS A 243 -7.56 -10.95 10.89
N SER A 244 -6.23 -11.05 10.93
CA SER A 244 -5.31 -9.89 11.02
C SER A 244 -5.15 -9.10 9.71
N TRP A 245 -5.57 -9.68 8.58
CA TRP A 245 -5.52 -9.08 7.24
C TRP A 245 -4.16 -8.46 6.89
N PRO A 246 -3.06 -9.23 6.84
CA PRO A 246 -1.73 -8.69 6.55
C PRO A 246 -1.62 -8.06 5.16
N GLY A 247 -2.48 -8.45 4.21
CA GLY A 247 -2.62 -7.83 2.89
C GLY A 247 -3.73 -6.76 2.83
N ASN A 248 -4.28 -6.36 3.98
CA ASN A 248 -5.27 -5.29 4.13
C ASN A 248 -6.50 -5.46 3.20
N PHE A 249 -7.02 -4.38 2.65
CA PHE A 249 -8.19 -4.38 1.77
C PHE A 249 -8.03 -5.28 0.55
N LYS A 250 -6.82 -5.32 -0.03
CA LYS A 250 -6.58 -6.14 -1.23
C LYS A 250 -6.71 -7.63 -0.93
N GLN A 251 -6.20 -8.09 0.21
CA GLN A 251 -6.37 -9.47 0.63
C GLN A 251 -7.84 -9.77 0.95
N MET A 252 -8.52 -8.87 1.66
CA MET A 252 -9.94 -9.01 2.00
C MET A 252 -10.79 -9.16 0.74
N GLU A 253 -10.58 -8.30 -0.24
CA GLU A 253 -11.22 -8.35 -1.55
C GLU A 253 -11.00 -9.70 -2.23
N GLN A 254 -9.74 -10.15 -2.33
CA GLN A 254 -9.39 -11.42 -2.97
C GLN A 254 -10.02 -12.63 -2.27
N VAL A 255 -10.00 -12.65 -0.94
CA VAL A 255 -10.58 -13.73 -0.13
C VAL A 255 -12.09 -13.78 -0.33
N LEU A 256 -12.78 -12.66 -0.19
CA LEU A 256 -14.24 -12.64 -0.27
C LEU A 256 -14.75 -12.92 -1.69
N SER A 257 -14.11 -12.37 -2.73
CA SER A 257 -14.44 -12.68 -4.12
C SER A 257 -14.26 -14.16 -4.40
N TYR A 258 -13.15 -14.75 -3.97
CA TYR A 258 -12.88 -16.17 -4.14
C TYR A 258 -13.94 -17.05 -3.45
N LEU A 259 -14.23 -16.77 -2.16
CA LEU A 259 -15.23 -17.54 -1.41
C LEU A 259 -16.62 -17.50 -2.07
N ILE A 260 -17.02 -16.38 -2.64
CA ILE A 260 -18.30 -16.25 -3.35
C ILE A 260 -18.25 -16.99 -4.69
N SER A 261 -17.19 -16.83 -5.46
CA SER A 261 -17.05 -17.46 -6.78
C SER A 261 -17.11 -18.98 -6.72
N ILE A 262 -16.43 -19.60 -5.76
CA ILE A 262 -16.40 -21.07 -5.60
C ILE A 262 -17.65 -21.64 -4.89
N ASN A 263 -18.42 -20.79 -4.22
CA ASN A 263 -19.57 -21.26 -3.44
C ASN A 263 -20.68 -21.81 -4.34
N THR A 264 -21.13 -23.03 -4.04
CA THR A 264 -22.22 -23.70 -4.73
C THR A 264 -23.42 -23.98 -3.81
N SER A 265 -23.22 -23.92 -2.49
CA SER A 265 -24.24 -24.24 -1.50
C SER A 265 -25.17 -23.08 -1.13
N GLY A 266 -24.82 -21.84 -1.52
CA GLY A 266 -25.49 -20.61 -1.10
C GLY A 266 -25.12 -20.13 0.30
N ILE A 267 -24.22 -20.84 1.01
CA ILE A 267 -23.73 -20.44 2.34
C ILE A 267 -22.23 -20.67 2.42
N ILE A 268 -21.47 -19.61 2.76
CA ILE A 268 -20.05 -19.72 3.12
C ILE A 268 -19.96 -20.23 4.55
N THR A 269 -19.33 -21.37 4.73
CA THR A 269 -19.16 -22.04 6.02
C THR A 269 -17.79 -21.80 6.61
N GLU A 270 -17.60 -22.15 7.88
CA GLU A 270 -16.29 -22.17 8.54
C GLU A 270 -15.27 -23.03 7.77
N GLU A 271 -15.72 -24.20 7.27
CA GLU A 271 -14.86 -25.11 6.49
C GLU A 271 -14.36 -24.47 5.18
N ASP A 272 -15.18 -23.67 4.52
CA ASP A 272 -14.78 -22.95 3.30
C ASP A 272 -13.68 -21.94 3.60
N VAL A 273 -13.78 -21.22 4.72
CA VAL A 273 -12.77 -20.28 5.19
C VAL A 273 -11.47 -20.99 5.58
N LEU A 274 -11.56 -22.11 6.31
CA LEU A 274 -10.39 -22.90 6.74
C LEU A 274 -9.64 -23.57 5.57
N ARG A 275 -10.26 -23.73 4.40
CA ARG A 275 -9.56 -24.20 3.20
C ARG A 275 -8.55 -23.17 2.65
N LEU A 276 -8.72 -21.90 2.99
CA LEU A 276 -7.80 -20.85 2.57
C LEU A 276 -6.48 -20.96 3.35
N PRO A 277 -5.32 -20.82 2.68
CA PRO A 277 -4.01 -20.93 3.33
C PRO A 277 -3.84 -20.00 4.52
N ASP A 278 -4.32 -18.76 4.39
CA ASP A 278 -4.17 -17.70 5.40
C ASP A 278 -5.02 -17.94 6.64
N PHE A 279 -6.08 -18.76 6.53
CA PHE A 279 -7.02 -19.12 7.61
C PHE A 279 -6.80 -20.52 8.14
N LYS A 280 -5.92 -21.31 7.54
CA LYS A 280 -5.53 -22.57 8.17
C LYS A 280 -4.97 -22.21 9.52
N GLN A 281 -5.71 -22.57 10.56
CA GLN A 281 -5.16 -22.50 11.90
C GLN A 281 -3.84 -23.27 11.88
N ASN A 282 -2.74 -22.58 12.07
CA ASN A 282 -1.64 -23.20 12.78
C ASN A 282 -2.26 -23.59 14.11
N ASP A 283 -2.52 -24.88 14.33
CA ASP A 283 -3.07 -25.42 15.56
C ASP A 283 -2.20 -24.91 16.72
N GLY A 284 -2.54 -23.74 17.26
CA GLY A 284 -1.81 -23.16 18.35
C GLY A 284 -1.90 -21.68 18.64
N PRO A 285 -3.01 -20.93 18.42
CA PRO A 285 -3.04 -19.55 18.91
C PRO A 285 -2.94 -19.47 20.45
N PHE A 286 -3.17 -20.57 21.15
CA PHE A 286 -3.12 -20.66 22.61
C PHE A 286 -2.02 -21.60 23.15
N ASN A 287 -1.16 -22.17 22.29
CA ASN A 287 0.01 -22.88 22.76
C ASN A 287 1.13 -21.89 23.10
N LEU A 288 1.13 -21.41 24.34
CA LEU A 288 2.14 -20.49 24.86
C LEU A 288 3.57 -20.97 24.55
N LYS A 289 3.81 -22.28 24.59
CA LYS A 289 5.14 -22.85 24.27
C LYS A 289 5.51 -22.67 22.83
N GLU A 290 4.57 -22.84 21.90
CA GLU A 290 4.87 -22.67 20.46
C GLU A 290 5.03 -21.20 20.10
N GLN A 291 4.23 -20.30 20.67
CA GLN A 291 4.42 -18.85 20.50
C GLN A 291 5.74 -18.38 21.09
N GLU A 292 6.09 -18.85 22.29
CA GLU A 292 7.38 -18.57 22.91
C GLU A 292 8.54 -19.07 22.04
N ARG A 293 8.44 -20.29 21.51
CA ARG A 293 9.41 -20.86 20.57
C ARG A 293 9.61 -19.99 19.34
N GLN A 294 8.50 -19.58 18.68
CA GLN A 294 8.56 -18.74 17.48
C GLN A 294 9.15 -17.36 17.76
N LEU A 295 8.81 -16.73 18.89
CA LEU A 295 9.37 -15.45 19.30
C LEU A 295 10.87 -15.55 19.55
N ILE A 296 11.32 -16.61 20.23
CA ILE A 296 12.75 -16.86 20.46
C ILE A 296 13.47 -17.10 19.14
N GLN A 297 12.92 -17.91 18.25
CA GLN A 297 13.51 -18.17 16.93
C GLN A 297 13.65 -16.89 16.09
N LYS A 298 12.61 -16.04 16.05
CA LYS A 298 12.66 -14.74 15.36
C LYS A 298 13.71 -13.80 15.96
N ALA A 299 13.83 -13.78 17.29
CA ALA A 299 14.83 -12.96 17.96
C ALA A 299 16.26 -13.45 17.63
N LEU A 300 16.51 -14.76 17.63
CA LEU A 300 17.81 -15.34 17.28
C LEU A 300 18.19 -15.05 15.81
N GLN A 301 17.23 -15.10 14.90
CA GLN A 301 17.46 -14.76 13.48
C GLN A 301 17.74 -13.29 13.26
N ARG A 302 17.13 -12.41 14.08
CA ARG A 302 17.29 -10.96 13.98
C ARG A 302 18.60 -10.46 14.59
N PHE A 303 19.04 -11.07 15.67
CA PHE A 303 20.22 -10.65 16.42
C PHE A 303 21.32 -11.71 16.27
N THR A 304 22.17 -11.56 15.25
CA THR A 304 23.28 -12.46 14.95
C THR A 304 24.61 -11.90 15.46
N GLY A 305 25.67 -12.73 15.52
CA GLY A 305 27.01 -12.32 15.90
C GLY A 305 27.38 -12.55 17.38
N PRO A 306 28.57 -12.14 17.83
CA PRO A 306 29.14 -12.49 19.14
C PRO A 306 28.27 -12.08 20.33
N TYR A 307 27.51 -11.00 20.22
CA TYR A 307 26.59 -10.49 21.24
C TYR A 307 25.12 -10.72 20.92
N GLY A 308 24.82 -11.41 19.81
CA GLY A 308 23.45 -11.61 19.32
C GLY A 308 22.51 -12.26 20.34
N LYS A 309 22.98 -13.26 21.07
CA LYS A 309 22.18 -13.92 22.12
C LYS A 309 21.85 -13.01 23.30
N GLN A 310 22.75 -12.07 23.65
CA GLN A 310 22.45 -11.07 24.68
C GLN A 310 21.38 -10.08 24.16
N ALA A 311 21.57 -9.54 22.97
CA ALA A 311 20.61 -8.61 22.36
C ALA A 311 19.22 -9.27 22.14
N ALA A 312 19.18 -10.55 21.79
CA ALA A 312 17.93 -11.30 21.69
C ALA A 312 17.24 -11.46 23.06
N ALA A 313 17.99 -11.75 24.12
CA ALA A 313 17.46 -11.87 25.47
C ALA A 313 16.87 -10.53 25.95
N ASP A 314 17.61 -9.44 25.74
CA ASP A 314 17.18 -8.08 26.10
C ASP A 314 15.90 -7.68 25.33
N ALA A 315 15.84 -7.97 24.02
CA ALA A 315 14.67 -7.71 23.20
C ALA A 315 13.43 -8.52 23.59
N LEU A 316 13.63 -9.72 24.14
CA LEU A 316 12.56 -10.60 24.64
C LEU A 316 12.18 -10.28 26.10
N GLY A 317 12.89 -9.38 26.79
CA GLY A 317 12.66 -9.06 28.20
C GLY A 317 12.99 -10.20 29.16
N ILE A 318 13.91 -11.11 28.80
CA ILE A 318 14.31 -12.27 29.61
C ILE A 318 15.80 -12.26 29.86
N SER A 319 16.22 -12.97 30.94
CA SER A 319 17.64 -13.13 31.22
C SER A 319 18.34 -14.00 30.18
N LYS A 320 19.64 -13.77 29.93
CA LYS A 320 20.46 -14.59 29.04
C LYS A 320 20.42 -16.07 29.40
N ALA A 321 20.43 -16.37 30.69
CA ALA A 321 20.34 -17.75 31.22
C ALA A 321 19.00 -18.39 30.86
N THR A 322 17.90 -17.64 30.98
CA THR A 322 16.56 -18.08 30.54
C THR A 322 16.52 -18.36 29.05
N LEU A 323 17.11 -17.48 28.24
CA LEU A 323 17.19 -17.68 26.79
C LEU A 323 17.93 -18.97 26.44
N TYR A 324 19.12 -19.23 27.04
CA TYR A 324 19.86 -20.46 26.78
C TYR A 324 19.08 -21.72 27.17
N ARG A 325 18.41 -21.71 28.32
CA ARG A 325 17.55 -22.82 28.74
C ARG A 325 16.42 -23.07 27.70
N LYS A 326 15.80 -21.99 27.19
CA LYS A 326 14.73 -22.08 26.20
C LYS A 326 15.22 -22.55 24.84
N ILE A 327 16.42 -22.13 24.43
CA ILE A 327 17.05 -22.63 23.21
C ILE A 327 17.24 -24.15 23.26
N GLN A 328 17.71 -24.67 24.38
CA GLN A 328 17.85 -26.12 24.60
C GLN A 328 16.49 -26.83 24.65
N GLU A 329 15.52 -26.27 25.41
CA GLU A 329 14.17 -26.82 25.53
C GLU A 329 13.48 -26.97 24.18
N TYR A 330 13.65 -25.98 23.30
CA TYR A 330 13.02 -25.95 21.98
C TYR A 330 13.91 -26.46 20.82
N ARG A 331 15.12 -26.93 21.13
CA ARG A 331 16.11 -27.44 20.14
C ARG A 331 16.41 -26.45 19.03
N LEU A 332 16.68 -25.20 19.38
CA LEU A 332 16.95 -24.11 18.43
C LEU A 332 18.46 -23.87 18.22
N ASP A 333 19.31 -24.84 18.52
CA ASP A 333 20.77 -24.73 18.48
C ASP A 333 21.37 -24.64 17.06
N GLY A 334 20.55 -24.54 16.01
CA GLY A 334 20.99 -24.45 14.62
C GLY A 334 20.48 -23.22 13.87
N ALA A 335 19.92 -22.21 14.54
CA ALA A 335 19.36 -21.00 13.92
C ALA A 335 20.33 -19.82 14.01
#